data_f26b474c202d03461971d87494a9dfb7
#
_entry.id   f26b474c202d03461971d87494a9dfb7
#
_cell.length_a   1.000
_cell.length_b   1.000
_cell.length_c   1.000
_cell.angle_alpha   90.00
_cell.angle_beta   90.00
_cell.angle_gamma   90.00
#
_symmetry.space_group_name_H-M   'P 1'
#
loop_
_entity.id
_entity.type
_entity.pdbx_description
1 polymer ?
#
loop_
_entity_poly.entity_id
_entity_poly.type
_entity_poly.pdbx_seq_one_letter_code
_entity_poly.pdbx_strand_id
1 'polypeptide(L)'
;MWLLVFFFKFAPYSFDLMSIDNKAYNNILELIGNTPLVRLNKICDGFPGKYFTKYEGYNPGHSNKDRIALHILNQAEKKKILKKGSTIIETTSGNTGFSLAMVSLLKGYKCILAVSSKASKDKINMLKCLGAEIYVCPSNVPSDDP
;
A
#
# COMPACT_ATOMS: atom_id res chain seq x y z
N MET A 1 -15.15 -20.02 3.15
CA MET A 1 -15.24 -19.18 1.94
C MET A 1 -14.34 -19.82 0.89
N TRP A 2 -14.91 -20.45 -0.13
CA TRP A 2 -14.20 -21.22 -1.15
C TRP A 2 -13.63 -20.23 -2.17
N LEU A 3 -12.33 -20.21 -2.34
CA LEU A 3 -11.68 -19.49 -3.44
C LEU A 3 -11.85 -20.36 -4.70
N LEU A 4 -12.74 -19.95 -5.58
CA LEU A 4 -12.95 -20.61 -6.85
C LEU A 4 -11.84 -20.19 -7.80
N VAL A 5 -10.86 -21.06 -8.03
CA VAL A 5 -9.83 -20.86 -9.06
C VAL A 5 -10.40 -21.36 -10.37
N PHE A 6 -10.77 -20.44 -11.26
CA PHE A 6 -11.16 -20.80 -12.62
C PHE A 6 -9.94 -20.95 -13.50
N PHE A 7 -9.68 -22.18 -13.95
CA PHE A 7 -8.80 -22.41 -15.09
C PHE A 7 -9.61 -22.25 -16.37
N PHE A 8 -9.48 -21.11 -17.04
CA PHE A 8 -10.01 -20.97 -18.40
C PHE A 8 -8.96 -21.46 -19.40
N LYS A 9 -9.27 -22.58 -20.06
CA LYS A 9 -8.55 -23.01 -21.25
C LYS A 9 -9.20 -22.29 -22.43
N PHE A 10 -8.66 -21.15 -22.84
CA PHE A 10 -9.12 -20.46 -24.04
C PHE A 10 -8.41 -20.99 -25.28
N ALA A 11 -9.20 -21.36 -26.28
CA ALA A 11 -8.77 -21.59 -27.65
C ALA A 11 -8.26 -20.27 -28.29
N PRO A 12 -7.47 -20.33 -29.36
CA PRO A 12 -6.62 -19.22 -29.80
C PRO A 12 -7.41 -18.14 -30.50
N TYR A 13 -7.86 -17.15 -29.75
CA TYR A 13 -8.08 -15.83 -30.31
C TYR A 13 -6.81 -15.04 -30.07
N SER A 14 -6.16 -14.61 -31.15
CA SER A 14 -5.07 -13.66 -31.14
C SER A 14 -5.58 -12.29 -30.69
N PHE A 15 -5.87 -12.17 -29.40
CA PHE A 15 -5.80 -10.89 -28.74
C PHE A 15 -4.30 -10.66 -28.49
N ASP A 16 -3.77 -9.67 -29.13
CA ASP A 16 -2.52 -9.04 -28.74
C ASP A 16 -2.78 -8.38 -27.37
N LEU A 17 -2.93 -9.20 -26.36
CA LEU A 17 -2.84 -8.78 -24.98
C LEU A 17 -1.43 -8.26 -24.84
N MET A 18 -1.27 -6.94 -24.82
CA MET A 18 -0.09 -6.27 -24.30
C MET A 18 0.50 -7.18 -23.24
N SER A 19 1.75 -7.57 -23.38
CA SER A 19 2.44 -8.54 -22.57
C SER A 19 2.18 -8.28 -21.09
N ILE A 20 1.10 -8.85 -20.57
CA ILE A 20 0.96 -9.09 -19.15
C ILE A 20 2.08 -10.06 -18.89
N ASP A 21 3.08 -9.57 -18.19
CA ASP A 21 4.18 -10.39 -17.74
C ASP A 21 3.57 -11.60 -17.05
N ASN A 22 3.56 -12.78 -17.69
CA ASN A 22 2.93 -14.00 -17.17
C ASN A 22 3.68 -14.55 -15.94
N LYS A 23 4.36 -13.67 -15.24
CA LYS A 23 5.14 -13.95 -14.05
C LYS A 23 4.19 -14.05 -12.84
N ALA A 24 4.22 -15.18 -12.15
CA ALA A 24 3.66 -15.26 -10.81
C ALA A 24 4.53 -14.47 -9.83
N TYR A 25 3.89 -13.65 -9.00
CA TYR A 25 4.55 -12.90 -7.93
C TYR A 25 4.53 -13.71 -6.63
N ASN A 26 5.62 -13.68 -5.87
CA ASN A 26 5.71 -14.40 -4.60
C ASN A 26 4.85 -13.76 -3.50
N ASN A 27 4.73 -12.45 -3.53
CA ASN A 27 3.87 -11.71 -2.62
C ASN A 27 3.47 -10.35 -3.22
N ILE A 28 2.51 -9.71 -2.59
CA ILE A 28 1.91 -8.48 -3.08
C ILE A 28 2.88 -7.27 -3.07
N LEU A 29 3.97 -7.31 -2.30
CA LEU A 29 4.95 -6.22 -2.26
C LEU A 29 5.69 -6.05 -3.60
N GLU A 30 5.78 -7.11 -4.39
CA GLU A 30 6.39 -7.06 -5.73
C GLU A 30 5.56 -6.24 -6.73
N LEU A 31 4.29 -6.00 -6.45
CA LEU A 31 3.41 -5.15 -7.26
C LEU A 31 3.58 -3.67 -6.96
N ILE A 32 4.22 -3.31 -5.84
CA ILE A 32 4.39 -1.91 -5.45
C ILE A 32 5.26 -1.19 -6.46
N GLY A 33 4.74 -0.08 -6.98
CA GLY A 33 5.51 0.81 -7.81
C GLY A 33 5.32 0.66 -9.32
N ASN A 34 4.76 -0.46 -9.79
CA ASN A 34 4.47 -0.68 -11.20
C ASN A 34 3.11 -0.07 -11.63
N THR A 35 2.86 1.16 -11.17
CA THR A 35 1.60 1.85 -11.45
C THR A 35 1.55 2.38 -12.87
N PRO A 36 0.38 2.35 -13.54
CA PRO A 36 0.25 2.77 -14.92
C PRO A 36 0.35 4.28 -15.09
N LEU A 37 0.77 4.69 -16.27
CA LEU A 37 0.67 6.07 -16.75
C LEU A 37 -0.55 6.16 -17.66
N VAL A 38 -1.56 6.94 -17.26
CA VAL A 38 -2.84 7.05 -17.95
C VAL A 38 -2.97 8.41 -18.61
N ARG A 39 -3.29 8.44 -19.92
CA ARG A 39 -3.52 9.68 -20.63
C ARG A 39 -4.82 10.35 -20.17
N LEU A 40 -4.76 11.65 -19.91
CA LEU A 40 -5.91 12.49 -19.63
C LEU A 40 -6.46 13.04 -20.95
N ASN A 41 -7.67 12.65 -21.31
CA ASN A 41 -8.28 13.06 -22.57
C ASN A 41 -9.22 14.25 -22.35
N LYS A 42 -10.41 14.01 -21.82
CA LYS A 42 -11.48 15.03 -21.74
C LYS A 42 -11.14 16.23 -20.86
N ILE A 43 -10.49 16.01 -19.70
CA ILE A 43 -10.19 17.09 -18.76
C ILE A 43 -9.14 18.07 -19.30
N CYS A 44 -8.35 17.64 -20.27
CA CYS A 44 -7.30 18.44 -20.90
C CYS A 44 -7.64 18.80 -22.35
N ASP A 45 -8.90 18.64 -22.76
CA ASP A 45 -9.35 19.02 -24.09
C ASP A 45 -9.27 20.54 -24.26
N GLY A 46 -8.74 20.98 -25.41
CA GLY A 46 -8.50 22.40 -25.68
C GLY A 46 -7.18 22.98 -25.16
N PHE A 47 -6.43 22.22 -24.33
CA PHE A 47 -5.09 22.65 -23.91
C PHE A 47 -3.99 22.08 -24.83
N PRO A 48 -2.95 22.88 -25.16
CA PRO A 48 -1.85 22.40 -25.99
C PRO A 48 -1.02 21.34 -25.24
N GLY A 49 -0.70 20.22 -25.91
CA GLY A 49 0.16 19.18 -25.37
C GLY A 49 -0.55 17.86 -25.06
N LYS A 50 0.18 16.94 -24.45
CA LYS A 50 -0.33 15.62 -24.02
C LYS A 50 -0.15 15.51 -22.51
N TYR A 51 -1.21 15.23 -21.78
CA TYR A 51 -1.25 15.16 -20.35
C TYR A 51 -1.44 13.73 -19.87
N PHE A 52 -0.73 13.35 -18.84
CA PHE A 52 -0.77 12.00 -18.26
C PHE A 52 -0.82 12.07 -16.74
N THR A 53 -1.52 11.13 -16.14
CA THR A 53 -1.48 10.91 -14.70
C THR A 53 -0.79 9.60 -14.37
N LYS A 54 0.06 9.60 -13.36
CA LYS A 54 0.62 8.40 -12.73
C LYS A 54 -0.41 7.89 -11.73
N TYR A 55 -1.09 6.77 -12.04
CA TYR A 55 -2.20 6.31 -11.23
C TYR A 55 -1.75 5.48 -10.03
N GLU A 56 -1.37 6.15 -8.96
CA GLU A 56 -0.82 5.53 -7.74
C GLU A 56 -1.85 4.70 -6.94
N GLY A 57 -3.13 4.82 -7.22
CA GLY A 57 -4.18 3.96 -6.67
C GLY A 57 -4.06 2.49 -7.07
N TYR A 58 -3.22 2.16 -8.05
CA TYR A 58 -2.93 0.78 -8.46
C TYR A 58 -1.94 0.05 -7.56
N ASN A 59 -1.28 0.75 -6.64
CA ASN A 59 -0.50 0.08 -5.60
C ASN A 59 -1.42 -0.78 -4.71
N PRO A 60 -0.93 -1.88 -4.13
CA PRO A 60 -1.72 -2.76 -3.26
C PRO A 60 -2.43 -2.06 -2.10
N GLY A 61 -1.81 -1.04 -1.51
CA GLY A 61 -2.40 -0.19 -0.47
C GLY A 61 -3.13 1.04 -1.01
N HIS A 62 -3.43 1.06 -2.31
CA HIS A 62 -4.19 2.09 -3.01
C HIS A 62 -3.60 3.51 -2.92
N SER A 63 -2.29 3.63 -2.69
CA SER A 63 -1.64 4.94 -2.61
C SER A 63 -0.13 4.89 -2.91
N ASN A 64 0.47 6.07 -3.09
CA ASN A 64 1.92 6.22 -3.22
C ASN A 64 2.69 5.92 -1.91
N LYS A 65 1.99 5.76 -0.78
CA LYS A 65 2.63 5.48 0.52
C LYS A 65 3.21 4.08 0.59
N ASP A 66 2.72 3.15 -0.23
CA ASP A 66 3.30 1.82 -0.36
C ASP A 66 4.78 1.88 -0.76
N ARG A 67 5.12 2.78 -1.70
CA ARG A 67 6.51 3.01 -2.11
C ARG A 67 7.38 3.46 -0.96
N ILE A 68 6.86 4.41 -0.16
CA ILE A 68 7.57 4.98 0.98
C ILE A 68 7.79 3.92 2.05
N ALA A 69 6.74 3.20 2.44
CA ALA A 69 6.81 2.14 3.46
C ALA A 69 7.80 1.05 3.05
N LEU A 70 7.69 0.52 1.83
CA LEU A 70 8.58 -0.52 1.34
C LEU A 70 10.04 -0.03 1.29
N HIS A 71 10.27 1.19 0.81
CA HIS A 71 11.61 1.77 0.70
C HIS A 71 12.25 1.94 2.08
N ILE A 72 11.53 2.54 3.04
CA ILE A 72 12.06 2.78 4.40
C ILE A 72 12.46 1.46 5.06
N LEU A 73 11.58 0.44 5.03
CA LEU A 73 11.88 -0.84 5.66
C LEU A 73 13.05 -1.54 4.94
N ASN A 74 13.09 -1.55 3.62
CA ASN A 74 14.20 -2.12 2.87
C ASN A 74 15.55 -1.43 3.16
N GLN A 75 15.56 -0.09 3.31
CA GLN A 75 16.77 0.64 3.66
C GLN A 75 17.21 0.35 5.10
N ALA A 76 16.28 0.24 6.03
CA ALA A 76 16.57 -0.09 7.41
C ALA A 76 17.12 -1.53 7.57
N GLU A 77 16.63 -2.48 6.77
CA GLU A 77 17.17 -3.83 6.67
C GLU A 77 18.61 -3.83 6.14
N LYS A 78 18.84 -3.13 5.00
CA LYS A 78 20.18 -3.01 4.39
C LYS A 78 21.19 -2.40 5.35
N LYS A 79 20.77 -1.43 6.15
CA LYS A 79 21.60 -0.79 7.19
C LYS A 79 21.70 -1.61 8.48
N LYS A 80 21.09 -2.80 8.55
CA LYS A 80 21.04 -3.68 9.74
C LYS A 80 20.41 -3.00 10.98
N ILE A 81 19.60 -1.97 10.79
CA ILE A 81 18.81 -1.31 11.83
C ILE A 81 17.64 -2.22 12.23
N LEU A 82 16.93 -2.79 11.25
CA LEU A 82 15.88 -3.78 11.47
C LEU A 82 16.46 -5.19 11.52
N LYS A 83 16.02 -5.94 12.52
CA LYS A 83 16.33 -7.38 12.73
C LYS A 83 15.01 -8.15 12.78
N LYS A 84 15.08 -9.47 12.62
CA LYS A 84 13.91 -10.34 12.76
C LYS A 84 13.19 -10.07 14.10
N GLY A 85 11.89 -9.80 14.04
CA GLY A 85 11.08 -9.49 15.22
C GLY A 85 11.15 -8.03 15.71
N SER A 86 11.85 -7.13 14.98
CA SER A 86 11.82 -5.70 15.29
C SER A 86 10.39 -5.16 15.22
N THR A 87 10.16 -4.05 15.93
CA THR A 87 8.87 -3.35 15.96
C THR A 87 8.96 -2.04 15.18
N ILE A 88 8.02 -1.82 14.29
CA ILE A 88 7.82 -0.56 13.57
C ILE A 88 6.79 0.25 14.33
N ILE A 89 7.12 1.49 14.65
CA ILE A 89 6.22 2.40 15.37
C ILE A 89 6.04 3.66 14.53
N GLU A 90 4.79 4.10 14.35
CA GLU A 90 4.47 5.31 13.59
C GLU A 90 3.21 5.98 14.12
N THR A 91 3.13 7.31 13.95
CA THR A 91 1.94 8.10 14.26
C THR A 91 1.20 8.45 12.98
N THR A 92 0.13 7.73 12.70
CA THR A 92 -0.64 7.94 11.46
C THR A 92 -1.99 7.23 11.48
N SER A 93 -2.99 7.86 10.94
CA SER A 93 -4.32 7.27 10.72
C SER A 93 -4.68 7.17 9.23
N GLY A 94 -3.71 7.43 8.35
CA GLY A 94 -3.92 7.49 6.91
C GLY A 94 -3.22 6.36 6.15
N ASN A 95 -2.99 6.62 4.87
CA ASN A 95 -2.40 5.67 3.93
C ASN A 95 -0.99 5.20 4.35
N THR A 96 -0.22 6.05 5.04
CA THR A 96 1.11 5.66 5.54
C THR A 96 1.02 4.51 6.54
N GLY A 97 0.08 4.60 7.49
CA GLY A 97 -0.15 3.52 8.46
C GLY A 97 -0.59 2.22 7.81
N PHE A 98 -1.50 2.32 6.82
CA PHE A 98 -1.92 1.15 6.06
C PHE A 98 -0.74 0.47 5.36
N SER A 99 0.07 1.25 4.64
CA SER A 99 1.22 0.74 3.92
C SER A 99 2.29 0.14 4.85
N LEU A 100 2.57 0.80 5.99
CA LEU A 100 3.51 0.28 6.99
C LEU A 100 3.01 -1.02 7.62
N ALA A 101 1.71 -1.10 7.97
CA ALA A 101 1.12 -2.33 8.51
C ALA A 101 1.22 -3.49 7.52
N MET A 102 0.84 -3.25 6.25
CA MET A 102 0.92 -4.25 5.18
C MET A 102 2.35 -4.75 4.95
N VAL A 103 3.31 -3.83 4.81
CA VAL A 103 4.72 -4.20 4.57
C VAL A 103 5.30 -4.91 5.78
N SER A 104 4.99 -4.44 7.00
CA SER A 104 5.44 -5.07 8.25
C SER A 104 4.92 -6.49 8.40
N LEU A 105 3.62 -6.71 8.15
CA LEU A 105 3.00 -8.03 8.19
C LEU A 105 3.74 -9.02 7.27
N LEU A 106 3.98 -8.63 6.02
CA LEU A 106 4.60 -9.50 5.03
C LEU A 106 6.11 -9.73 5.25
N LYS A 107 6.78 -8.80 5.93
CA LYS A 107 8.18 -8.93 6.31
C LYS A 107 8.40 -9.55 7.70
N GLY A 108 7.33 -9.85 8.44
CA GLY A 108 7.39 -10.47 9.77
C GLY A 108 7.83 -9.53 10.88
N TYR A 109 7.55 -8.23 10.74
CA TYR A 109 7.75 -7.22 11.79
C TYR A 109 6.48 -6.98 12.58
N LYS A 110 6.62 -6.62 13.85
CA LYS A 110 5.52 -6.04 14.62
C LYS A 110 5.26 -4.61 14.13
N CYS A 111 4.00 -4.20 14.11
CA CYS A 111 3.62 -2.84 13.74
C CYS A 111 2.73 -2.24 14.82
N ILE A 112 3.14 -1.09 15.36
CA ILE A 112 2.38 -0.32 16.36
C ILE A 112 2.07 1.03 15.74
N LEU A 113 0.80 1.41 15.74
CA LEU A 113 0.35 2.66 15.17
C LEU A 113 -0.40 3.50 16.21
N ALA A 114 0.10 4.69 16.49
CA ALA A 114 -0.62 5.70 17.22
C ALA A 114 -1.55 6.45 16.26
N VAL A 115 -2.85 6.41 16.52
CA VAL A 115 -3.86 7.02 15.66
C VAL A 115 -4.69 8.03 16.44
N SER A 116 -5.10 9.11 15.79
CA SER A 116 -5.98 10.12 16.38
C SER A 116 -7.36 9.52 16.70
N SER A 117 -7.95 9.93 17.81
CA SER A 117 -9.35 9.61 18.18
C SER A 117 -10.38 10.06 17.13
N LYS A 118 -10.00 10.94 16.19
CA LYS A 118 -10.83 11.35 15.04
C LYS A 118 -10.83 10.32 13.90
N ALA A 119 -9.97 9.29 13.95
CA ALA A 119 -9.95 8.26 12.94
C ALA A 119 -11.25 7.45 12.95
N SER A 120 -11.78 7.13 11.78
CA SER A 120 -13.00 6.31 11.68
C SER A 120 -12.75 4.89 12.20
N LYS A 121 -13.79 4.28 12.77
CA LYS A 121 -13.74 2.88 13.24
C LYS A 121 -13.31 1.92 12.13
N ASP A 122 -13.75 2.15 10.91
CA ASP A 122 -13.41 1.30 9.76
C ASP A 122 -11.91 1.33 9.45
N LYS A 123 -11.27 2.51 9.50
CA LYS A 123 -9.83 2.64 9.35
C LYS A 123 -9.08 1.90 10.44
N ILE A 124 -9.49 2.05 11.70
CA ILE A 124 -8.89 1.35 12.83
C ILE A 124 -9.02 -0.16 12.66
N ASN A 125 -10.20 -0.65 12.28
CA ASN A 125 -10.45 -2.06 12.07
C ASN A 125 -9.59 -2.62 10.92
N MET A 126 -9.46 -1.87 9.83
CA MET A 126 -8.63 -2.26 8.70
C MET A 126 -7.15 -2.41 9.09
N LEU A 127 -6.61 -1.47 9.89
CA LEU A 127 -5.24 -1.55 10.39
C LEU A 127 -5.05 -2.76 11.32
N LYS A 128 -6.02 -3.06 12.18
CA LYS A 128 -6.02 -4.26 13.04
C LYS A 128 -6.09 -5.55 12.23
N CYS A 129 -6.85 -5.60 11.14
CA CYS A 129 -6.89 -6.75 10.22
C CYS A 129 -5.53 -7.03 9.57
N LEU A 130 -4.70 -6.00 9.39
CA LEU A 130 -3.31 -6.13 8.94
C LEU A 130 -2.33 -6.49 10.08
N GLY A 131 -2.84 -6.82 11.28
CA GLY A 131 -2.03 -7.23 12.42
C GLY A 131 -1.34 -6.08 13.16
N ALA A 132 -1.71 -4.82 12.89
CA ALA A 132 -1.15 -3.69 13.63
C ALA A 132 -1.79 -3.57 15.02
N GLU A 133 -0.96 -3.30 16.02
CA GLU A 133 -1.40 -2.87 17.34
C GLU A 133 -1.72 -1.37 17.30
N ILE A 134 -2.90 -0.98 17.79
CA ILE A 134 -3.40 0.37 17.63
C ILE A 134 -3.55 1.04 18.99
N TYR A 135 -2.90 2.19 19.15
CA TYR A 135 -3.08 3.11 20.26
C TYR A 135 -3.89 4.32 19.77
N VAL A 136 -5.05 4.52 20.37
CA VAL A 136 -5.91 5.68 20.05
C VAL A 136 -5.54 6.82 20.97
N CYS A 137 -4.97 7.88 20.38
CA CYS A 137 -4.52 9.06 21.11
C CYS A 137 -5.60 10.16 21.09
N PRO A 138 -5.79 10.90 22.18
CA PRO A 138 -6.67 12.07 22.21
C PRO A 138 -6.25 13.08 21.12
N SER A 139 -7.23 13.77 20.53
CA SER A 139 -6.98 14.74 19.46
C SER A 139 -7.30 16.17 19.84
N ASN A 140 -7.75 16.39 21.07
CA ASN A 140 -8.15 17.67 21.65
C ASN A 140 -7.22 18.16 22.77
N VAL A 141 -6.02 17.61 22.81
CA VAL A 141 -4.96 17.99 23.74
C VAL A 141 -3.90 18.83 23.03
N PRO A 142 -3.17 19.73 23.72
CA PRO A 142 -2.01 20.45 23.17
C PRO A 142 -0.94 19.49 22.65
N SER A 143 -0.10 19.94 21.72
CA SER A 143 0.94 19.10 21.09
C SER A 143 2.09 18.70 22.05
N ASP A 144 2.18 19.36 23.18
CA ASP A 144 3.14 19.17 24.27
C ASP A 144 2.55 18.41 25.48
N ASP A 145 1.34 17.91 25.35
CA ASP A 145 0.72 17.04 26.35
C ASP A 145 1.43 15.68 26.36
N PRO A 146 1.93 15.18 27.51
CA PRO A 146 2.73 13.97 27.63
C PRO A 146 1.96 12.66 27.35
#